data_8406da90f5daffe15b19bec96768c2c3
#
_entry.id   8406da90f5daffe15b19bec96768c2c3
#
_cell.length_a   1.000
_cell.length_b   1.000
_cell.length_c   1.000
_cell.angle_alpha   90.00
_cell.angle_beta   90.00
_cell.angle_gamma   90.00
#
_symmetry.space_group_name_H-M   'P 1'
#
loop_
_entity.id
_entity.type
_entity.pdbx_description
1 polymer ?
#
loop_
_entity_poly.entity_id
_entity_poly.type
_entity_poly.pdbx_seq_one_letter_code
_entity_poly.pdbx_strand_id
1 'polypeptide(L)'
;MRTMAPEMIMDAFSAESERLSEVADETADAAFGRPSPCLPWTVAELLYHVRMTMARLSVMLAAPEPAGSGLVPAPDYYRADQRFSAATNADRIESARHGAAALPDAAARARDFGEARLQAWTLLQAASPGRVVRTRHGDRMLLTEFTRTRVLELAVHGLDLAKALDREPWMTASAAQVTEELLLPSPDAAVELRTTAAWDQVTLIAKLTGRATTTAAETRLIQSLATQRLALG
;
A
#
# COMPACT_ATOMS: atom_id res chain seq x y z
N MET A 1 10.40 20.39 -1.94
CA MET A 1 9.74 19.20 -1.37
C MET A 1 10.61 18.68 -0.22
N ARG A 2 10.11 18.68 1.00
CA ARG A 2 10.84 18.09 2.15
C ARG A 2 10.76 16.58 1.98
N THR A 3 11.88 15.93 1.76
CA THR A 3 11.94 14.47 1.70
C THR A 3 11.74 13.93 3.12
N MET A 4 10.77 13.05 3.32
CA MET A 4 10.57 12.37 4.60
C MET A 4 11.83 11.59 5.00
N ALA A 5 12.17 11.62 6.28
CA ALA A 5 13.34 10.89 6.77
C ALA A 5 13.16 9.38 6.57
N PRO A 6 14.20 8.65 6.14
CA PRO A 6 14.13 7.20 5.92
C PRO A 6 13.60 6.43 7.13
N GLU A 7 13.96 6.85 8.34
CA GLU A 7 13.53 6.23 9.60
C GLU A 7 12.01 6.29 9.77
N MET A 8 11.38 7.42 9.44
CA MET A 8 9.92 7.58 9.51
C MET A 8 9.20 6.64 8.54
N ILE A 9 9.77 6.40 7.35
CA ILE A 9 9.21 5.49 6.37
C ILE A 9 9.32 4.04 6.87
N MET A 10 10.44 3.70 7.48
CA MET A 10 10.69 2.39 8.07
C MET A 10 9.74 2.12 9.24
N ASP A 11 9.57 3.09 10.13
CA ASP A 11 8.64 3.00 11.27
C ASP A 11 7.19 2.83 10.78
N ALA A 12 6.79 3.58 9.76
CA ALA A 12 5.46 3.46 9.15
C ALA A 12 5.23 2.07 8.53
N PHE A 13 6.22 1.53 7.82
CA PHE A 13 6.14 0.18 7.26
C PHE A 13 6.02 -0.88 8.37
N SER A 14 6.87 -0.79 9.40
CA SER A 14 6.84 -1.73 10.52
C SER A 14 5.49 -1.70 11.24
N ALA A 15 5.04 -0.51 11.67
CA ALA A 15 3.81 -0.35 12.43
C ALA A 15 2.57 -0.80 11.63
N GLU A 16 2.46 -0.39 10.36
CA GLU A 16 1.28 -0.74 9.56
C GLU A 16 1.25 -2.23 9.18
N SER A 17 2.39 -2.81 8.84
CA SER A 17 2.45 -4.24 8.52
C SER A 17 2.23 -5.12 9.75
N GLU A 18 2.66 -4.67 10.94
CA GLU A 18 2.38 -5.34 12.21
C GLU A 18 0.89 -5.30 12.54
N ARG A 19 0.28 -4.12 12.43
CA ARG A 19 -1.16 -3.97 12.65
C ARG A 19 -1.98 -4.87 11.74
N LEU A 20 -1.60 -4.97 10.47
CA LEU A 20 -2.28 -5.83 9.52
C LEU A 20 -2.07 -7.32 9.82
N SER A 21 -0.89 -7.70 10.36
CA SER A 21 -0.63 -9.07 10.84
C SER A 21 -1.54 -9.44 12.01
N GLU A 22 -1.71 -8.54 12.99
CA GLU A 22 -2.64 -8.73 14.09
C GLU A 22 -4.08 -8.94 13.61
N VAL A 23 -4.52 -8.13 12.63
CA VAL A 23 -5.85 -8.28 12.03
C VAL A 23 -6.00 -9.63 11.34
N ALA A 24 -4.97 -10.12 10.65
CA ALA A 24 -5.00 -11.43 10.02
C ALA A 24 -5.12 -12.56 11.07
N ASP A 25 -4.40 -12.45 12.18
CA ASP A 25 -4.46 -13.41 13.31
C ASP A 25 -5.84 -13.43 14.00
N GLU A 26 -6.50 -12.26 14.10
CA GLU A 26 -7.82 -12.11 14.70
C GLU A 26 -8.98 -12.51 13.76
N THR A 27 -8.71 -12.72 12.47
CA THR A 27 -9.74 -12.94 11.46
C THR A 27 -10.18 -14.40 11.45
N ALA A 28 -11.47 -14.63 11.73
CA ALA A 28 -12.07 -15.98 11.71
C ALA A 28 -12.05 -16.58 10.30
N ASP A 29 -11.88 -17.90 10.20
CA ASP A 29 -11.74 -18.61 8.91
C ASP A 29 -12.90 -18.33 7.93
N ALA A 30 -14.13 -18.30 8.41
CA ALA A 30 -15.31 -17.99 7.58
C ALA A 30 -15.28 -16.56 6.99
N ALA A 31 -14.58 -15.61 7.62
CA ALA A 31 -14.50 -14.24 7.13
C ALA A 31 -13.55 -14.09 5.92
N PHE A 32 -12.59 -14.98 5.75
CA PHE A 32 -11.68 -14.97 4.60
C PHE A 32 -12.38 -15.22 3.25
N GLY A 33 -13.53 -15.89 3.24
CA GLY A 33 -14.35 -16.09 2.05
C GLY A 33 -15.23 -14.89 1.67
N ARG A 34 -15.32 -13.86 2.50
CA ARG A 34 -16.16 -12.68 2.21
C ARG A 34 -15.61 -11.89 1.02
N PRO A 35 -16.49 -11.30 0.17
CA PRO A 35 -16.03 -10.43 -0.92
C PRO A 35 -15.37 -9.16 -0.36
N SER A 36 -14.31 -8.70 -1.01
CA SER A 36 -13.67 -7.42 -0.70
C SER A 36 -14.18 -6.31 -1.62
N PRO A 37 -13.98 -5.03 -1.27
CA PRO A 37 -14.25 -3.90 -2.18
C PRO A 37 -13.39 -3.92 -3.44
N CYS A 38 -12.24 -4.61 -3.42
CA CYS A 38 -11.35 -4.77 -4.56
C CYS A 38 -11.77 -5.97 -5.42
N LEU A 39 -12.92 -5.85 -6.11
CA LEU A 39 -13.42 -6.92 -6.95
C LEU A 39 -12.41 -7.36 -8.01
N PRO A 40 -12.30 -8.65 -8.29
CA PRO A 40 -13.16 -9.75 -7.81
C PRO A 40 -12.61 -10.51 -6.58
N TRP A 41 -11.73 -9.91 -5.79
CA TRP A 41 -11.06 -10.59 -4.68
C TRP A 41 -11.94 -10.78 -3.44
N THR A 42 -11.76 -11.93 -2.81
CA THR A 42 -12.17 -12.18 -1.42
C THR A 42 -11.18 -11.54 -0.44
N VAL A 43 -11.51 -11.55 0.86
CA VAL A 43 -10.60 -11.13 1.94
C VAL A 43 -9.29 -11.92 1.90
N ALA A 44 -9.33 -13.23 1.67
CA ALA A 44 -8.13 -14.08 1.57
C ALA A 44 -7.23 -13.67 0.40
N GLU A 45 -7.82 -13.44 -0.77
CA GLU A 45 -7.10 -13.06 -1.98
C GLU A 45 -6.50 -11.65 -1.87
N LEU A 46 -7.24 -10.71 -1.26
CA LEU A 46 -6.74 -9.37 -1.00
C LEU A 46 -5.59 -9.39 0.02
N LEU A 47 -5.71 -10.14 1.12
CA LEU A 47 -4.63 -10.30 2.09
C LEU A 47 -3.37 -10.89 1.42
N TYR A 48 -3.55 -11.93 0.60
CA TYR A 48 -2.44 -12.52 -0.15
C TYR A 48 -1.81 -11.53 -1.14
N HIS A 49 -2.62 -10.70 -1.80
CA HIS A 49 -2.11 -9.63 -2.64
C HIS A 49 -1.20 -8.67 -1.86
N VAL A 50 -1.63 -8.20 -0.70
CA VAL A 50 -0.83 -7.33 0.17
C VAL A 50 0.46 -8.04 0.61
N ARG A 51 0.37 -9.29 1.01
CA ARG A 51 1.54 -10.14 1.33
C ARG A 51 2.55 -10.18 0.18
N MET A 52 2.08 -10.37 -1.07
CA MET A 52 2.96 -10.38 -2.25
C MET A 52 3.68 -9.05 -2.45
N THR A 53 3.06 -7.92 -2.10
CA THR A 53 3.69 -6.60 -2.24
C THR A 53 4.93 -6.48 -1.36
N MET A 54 4.92 -7.07 -0.17
CA MET A 54 6.07 -7.14 0.75
C MET A 54 7.11 -8.17 0.30
N ALA A 55 6.68 -9.34 -0.13
CA ALA A 55 7.58 -10.42 -0.57
C ALA A 55 8.47 -10.03 -1.76
N ARG A 56 8.08 -9.03 -2.55
CA ARG A 56 8.89 -8.48 -3.64
C ARG A 56 10.23 -7.90 -3.16
N LEU A 57 10.31 -7.41 -1.92
CA LEU A 57 11.56 -6.91 -1.34
C LEU A 57 12.66 -7.98 -1.34
N SER A 58 12.31 -9.23 -1.06
CA SER A 58 13.28 -10.35 -1.06
C SER A 58 13.92 -10.53 -2.44
N VAL A 59 13.11 -10.55 -3.50
CA VAL A 59 13.60 -10.71 -4.88
C VAL A 59 14.43 -9.51 -5.32
N MET A 60 13.97 -8.30 -4.98
CA MET A 60 14.63 -7.06 -5.40
C MET A 60 15.99 -6.86 -4.70
N LEU A 61 16.09 -7.22 -3.42
CA LEU A 61 17.31 -7.07 -2.64
C LEU A 61 18.31 -8.20 -2.86
N ALA A 62 17.87 -9.39 -3.28
CA ALA A 62 18.75 -10.47 -3.72
C ALA A 62 19.43 -10.16 -5.08
N ALA A 63 18.82 -9.30 -5.91
CA ALA A 63 19.37 -8.90 -7.19
C ALA A 63 20.51 -7.89 -7.01
N PRO A 64 21.51 -7.87 -7.94
CA PRO A 64 22.51 -6.82 -7.96
C PRO A 64 21.88 -5.43 -8.10
N GLU A 65 22.55 -4.42 -7.55
CA GLU A 65 22.13 -3.04 -7.72
C GLU A 65 22.11 -2.66 -9.21
N PRO A 66 20.97 -2.12 -9.72
CA PRO A 66 20.85 -1.83 -11.13
C PRO A 66 21.73 -0.65 -11.53
N ALA A 67 22.59 -0.82 -12.54
CA ALA A 67 23.35 0.26 -13.14
C ALA A 67 22.45 1.22 -13.94
N GLY A 68 22.92 2.44 -14.18
CA GLY A 68 22.26 3.45 -15.00
C GLY A 68 21.98 4.75 -14.26
N SER A 69 21.40 5.73 -14.94
CA SER A 69 20.96 7.02 -14.42
C SER A 69 19.44 7.11 -14.33
N GLY A 70 18.95 8.13 -13.62
CA GLY A 70 17.53 8.35 -13.41
C GLY A 70 16.92 7.43 -12.34
N LEU A 71 16.28 8.05 -11.36
CA LEU A 71 15.53 7.38 -10.30
C LEU A 71 14.07 7.80 -10.40
N VAL A 72 13.18 6.86 -10.23
CA VAL A 72 11.73 7.09 -10.25
C VAL A 72 11.28 7.35 -8.81
N PRO A 73 10.61 8.47 -8.51
CA PRO A 73 10.05 8.71 -7.17
C PRO A 73 8.79 7.87 -6.96
N ALA A 74 8.39 7.68 -5.70
CA ALA A 74 7.27 6.83 -5.31
C ALA A 74 5.94 7.14 -6.01
N PRO A 75 5.52 8.42 -6.20
CA PRO A 75 4.29 8.71 -6.93
C PRO A 75 4.29 8.19 -8.37
N ASP A 76 5.43 8.25 -9.04
CA ASP A 76 5.57 7.80 -10.42
C ASP A 76 5.51 6.27 -10.59
N TYR A 77 5.64 5.51 -9.51
CA TYR A 77 5.38 4.07 -9.50
C TYR A 77 3.93 3.74 -9.87
N TYR A 78 3.00 4.66 -9.60
CA TYR A 78 1.56 4.50 -9.82
C TYR A 78 1.06 5.22 -11.08
N ARG A 79 1.92 5.42 -12.08
CA ARG A 79 1.48 6.00 -13.36
C ARG A 79 0.43 5.11 -14.02
N ALA A 80 -0.60 5.74 -14.58
CA ALA A 80 -1.64 5.07 -15.36
C ALA A 80 -1.12 4.69 -16.76
N ASP A 81 -0.27 3.69 -16.83
CA ASP A 81 0.32 3.12 -18.04
C ASP A 81 0.08 1.60 -18.10
N GLN A 82 0.95 0.86 -18.79
CA GLN A 82 0.86 -0.61 -18.90
C GLN A 82 0.86 -1.35 -17.55
N ARG A 83 1.32 -0.70 -16.45
CA ARG A 83 1.29 -1.24 -15.08
C ARG A 83 -0.12 -1.57 -14.60
N PHE A 84 -1.11 -0.86 -15.17
CA PHE A 84 -2.53 -1.02 -14.87
C PHE A 84 -3.34 -1.48 -16.09
N SER A 85 -2.68 -2.07 -17.09
CA SER A 85 -3.37 -2.68 -18.23
C SER A 85 -4.26 -3.86 -17.76
N ALA A 86 -5.26 -4.18 -18.58
CA ALA A 86 -6.15 -5.31 -18.29
C ALA A 86 -5.37 -6.63 -18.11
N ALA A 87 -4.33 -6.87 -18.94
CA ALA A 87 -3.48 -8.05 -18.83
C ALA A 87 -2.71 -8.08 -17.50
N THR A 88 -2.05 -6.96 -17.12
CA THR A 88 -1.31 -6.86 -15.85
C THR A 88 -2.24 -7.04 -14.64
N ASN A 89 -3.47 -6.54 -14.72
CA ASN A 89 -4.46 -6.71 -13.67
C ASN A 89 -4.97 -8.17 -13.60
N ALA A 90 -5.18 -8.82 -14.75
CA ALA A 90 -5.55 -10.25 -14.78
C ALA A 90 -4.47 -11.14 -14.13
N ASP A 91 -3.19 -10.91 -14.48
CA ASP A 91 -2.07 -11.62 -13.85
C ASP A 91 -2.00 -11.41 -12.34
N ARG A 92 -2.28 -10.18 -11.89
CA ARG A 92 -2.30 -9.83 -10.46
C ARG A 92 -3.43 -10.56 -9.73
N ILE A 93 -4.63 -10.59 -10.35
CA ILE A 93 -5.80 -11.28 -9.81
C ILE A 93 -5.53 -12.77 -9.70
N GLU A 94 -5.04 -13.39 -10.77
CA GLU A 94 -4.76 -14.82 -10.80
C GLU A 94 -3.67 -15.23 -9.81
N SER A 95 -2.59 -14.44 -9.70
CA SER A 95 -1.52 -14.69 -8.73
C SER A 95 -2.03 -14.65 -7.29
N ALA A 96 -2.91 -13.70 -6.96
CA ALA A 96 -3.48 -13.59 -5.63
C ALA A 96 -4.41 -14.78 -5.32
N ARG A 97 -5.25 -15.19 -6.28
CA ARG A 97 -6.13 -16.35 -6.15
C ARG A 97 -5.36 -17.65 -5.94
N HIS A 98 -4.41 -17.90 -6.81
CA HIS A 98 -3.59 -19.10 -6.74
C HIS A 98 -2.87 -19.22 -5.40
N GLY A 99 -2.24 -18.14 -4.95
CA GLY A 99 -1.52 -18.13 -3.68
C GLY A 99 -2.44 -18.25 -2.46
N ALA A 100 -3.57 -17.55 -2.45
CA ALA A 100 -4.54 -17.67 -1.36
C ALA A 100 -5.14 -19.09 -1.26
N ALA A 101 -5.38 -19.75 -2.40
CA ALA A 101 -5.90 -21.11 -2.46
C ALA A 101 -4.92 -22.17 -1.93
N ALA A 102 -3.62 -21.87 -1.91
CA ALA A 102 -2.60 -22.76 -1.34
C ALA A 102 -2.58 -22.75 0.20
N LEU A 103 -3.27 -21.81 0.84
CA LEU A 103 -3.32 -21.64 2.29
C LEU A 103 -4.63 -22.20 2.84
N PRO A 104 -4.62 -23.35 3.57
CA PRO A 104 -5.82 -24.13 3.84
C PRO A 104 -6.79 -23.46 4.83
N ASP A 105 -6.29 -22.66 5.77
CA ASP A 105 -7.06 -22.10 6.86
C ASP A 105 -6.57 -20.71 7.31
N ALA A 106 -7.30 -20.10 8.23
CA ALA A 106 -6.98 -18.80 8.81
C ALA A 106 -5.58 -18.75 9.41
N ALA A 107 -5.20 -19.77 10.17
CA ALA A 107 -3.90 -19.83 10.83
C ALA A 107 -2.73 -19.90 9.82
N ALA A 108 -2.91 -20.61 8.71
CA ALA A 108 -1.93 -20.67 7.63
C ALA A 108 -1.79 -19.30 6.94
N ARG A 109 -2.91 -18.60 6.71
CA ARG A 109 -2.92 -17.25 6.08
C ARG A 109 -2.25 -16.21 6.94
N ALA A 110 -2.58 -16.19 8.25
CA ALA A 110 -1.98 -15.29 9.21
C ALA A 110 -0.46 -15.52 9.35
N ARG A 111 -0.06 -16.79 9.47
CA ARG A 111 1.37 -17.18 9.54
C ARG A 111 2.15 -16.77 8.28
N ASP A 112 1.64 -17.06 7.07
CA ASP A 112 2.28 -16.69 5.80
C ASP A 112 2.44 -15.17 5.67
N PHE A 113 1.43 -14.40 6.09
CA PHE A 113 1.51 -12.94 6.12
C PHE A 113 2.57 -12.45 7.12
N GLY A 114 2.57 -12.97 8.34
CA GLY A 114 3.53 -12.63 9.40
C GLY A 114 4.98 -12.96 9.01
N GLU A 115 5.21 -14.12 8.39
CA GLU A 115 6.52 -14.52 7.88
C GLU A 115 7.01 -13.57 6.79
N ALA A 116 6.15 -13.22 5.81
CA ALA A 116 6.50 -12.29 4.75
C ALA A 116 6.82 -10.89 5.29
N ARG A 117 6.07 -10.43 6.32
CA ARG A 117 6.33 -9.16 7.02
C ARG A 117 7.69 -9.17 7.70
N LEU A 118 7.98 -10.19 8.50
CA LEU A 118 9.24 -10.30 9.24
C LEU A 118 10.44 -10.39 8.29
N GLN A 119 10.31 -11.15 7.21
CA GLN A 119 11.35 -11.24 6.19
C GLN A 119 11.62 -9.90 5.52
N ALA A 120 10.55 -9.20 5.11
CA ALA A 120 10.65 -7.87 4.50
C ALA A 120 11.31 -6.87 5.45
N TRP A 121 10.91 -6.86 6.73
CA TRP A 121 11.49 -6.00 7.76
C TRP A 121 12.98 -6.25 7.97
N THR A 122 13.39 -7.52 8.14
CA THR A 122 14.79 -7.90 8.30
C THR A 122 15.65 -7.44 7.13
N LEU A 123 15.15 -7.60 5.90
CA LEU A 123 15.86 -7.17 4.70
C LEU A 123 15.97 -5.65 4.59
N LEU A 124 14.93 -4.92 4.95
CA LEU A 124 14.94 -3.46 4.96
C LEU A 124 15.95 -2.91 5.97
N GLN A 125 16.00 -3.49 7.19
CA GLN A 125 16.96 -3.10 8.22
C GLN A 125 18.43 -3.38 7.82
N ALA A 126 18.68 -4.45 7.09
CA ALA A 126 20.01 -4.82 6.64
C ALA A 126 20.49 -4.02 5.41
N ALA A 127 19.59 -3.37 4.69
CA ALA A 127 19.91 -2.64 3.47
C ALA A 127 20.52 -1.25 3.76
N SER A 128 21.45 -0.82 2.90
CA SER A 128 22.00 0.52 3.00
C SER A 128 20.96 1.60 2.66
N PRO A 129 20.98 2.78 3.30
CA PRO A 129 19.99 3.85 3.04
C PRO A 129 19.94 4.34 1.59
N GLY A 130 21.06 4.26 0.87
CA GLY A 130 21.17 4.67 -0.54
C GLY A 130 20.92 3.54 -1.55
N ARG A 131 20.52 2.34 -1.11
CA ARG A 131 20.29 1.18 -1.97
C ARG A 131 19.29 1.52 -3.09
N VAL A 132 19.70 1.26 -4.34
CA VAL A 132 18.82 1.34 -5.50
C VAL A 132 18.32 -0.08 -5.84
N VAL A 133 17.04 -0.18 -6.15
CA VAL A 133 16.40 -1.44 -6.53
C VAL A 133 15.74 -1.31 -7.91
N ARG A 134 15.55 -2.43 -8.60
CA ARG A 134 14.77 -2.49 -9.84
C ARG A 134 13.38 -3.05 -9.53
N THR A 135 12.36 -2.26 -9.82
CA THR A 135 10.98 -2.69 -9.63
C THR A 135 10.56 -3.75 -10.66
N ARG A 136 9.43 -4.42 -10.42
CA ARG A 136 8.83 -5.35 -11.40
C ARG A 136 8.50 -4.70 -12.75
N HIS A 137 8.39 -3.37 -12.77
CA HIS A 137 8.09 -2.59 -13.98
C HIS A 137 9.37 -2.13 -14.70
N GLY A 138 10.54 -2.51 -14.19
CA GLY A 138 11.83 -2.14 -14.76
C GLY A 138 12.39 -0.82 -14.25
N ASP A 139 11.61 -0.04 -13.49
CA ASP A 139 12.07 1.23 -12.94
C ASP A 139 13.19 1.05 -11.91
N ARG A 140 14.10 2.03 -11.89
CA ARG A 140 15.11 2.17 -10.82
C ARG A 140 14.57 3.11 -9.77
N MET A 141 14.54 2.66 -8.52
CA MET A 141 14.06 3.45 -7.38
C MET A 141 15.03 3.36 -6.22
N LEU A 142 15.11 4.41 -5.39
CA LEU A 142 15.66 4.24 -4.05
C LEU A 142 14.78 3.25 -3.27
N LEU A 143 15.42 2.40 -2.47
CA LEU A 143 14.70 1.45 -1.62
C LEU A 143 13.69 2.14 -0.70
N THR A 144 14.06 3.32 -0.15
CA THR A 144 13.16 4.15 0.66
C THR A 144 11.93 4.60 -0.11
N GLU A 145 12.08 5.04 -1.37
CA GLU A 145 10.94 5.40 -2.23
C GLU A 145 10.07 4.19 -2.55
N PHE A 146 10.67 3.03 -2.79
CA PHE A 146 9.90 1.80 -2.96
C PHE A 146 9.16 1.41 -1.68
N THR A 147 9.79 1.55 -0.50
CA THR A 147 9.15 1.28 0.79
C THR A 147 7.95 2.19 1.04
N ARG A 148 8.02 3.47 0.65
CA ARG A 148 6.85 4.38 0.68
C ARG A 148 5.66 3.81 -0.09
N THR A 149 5.92 3.22 -1.26
CA THR A 149 4.84 2.56 -2.02
C THR A 149 4.26 1.35 -1.29
N ARG A 150 5.07 0.62 -0.52
CA ARG A 150 4.58 -0.51 0.29
C ARG A 150 3.73 -0.05 1.46
N VAL A 151 4.10 1.06 2.11
CA VAL A 151 3.26 1.69 3.15
C VAL A 151 1.90 2.08 2.57
N LEU A 152 1.86 2.70 1.38
CA LEU A 152 0.59 3.03 0.70
C LEU A 152 -0.26 1.78 0.45
N GLU A 153 0.33 0.68 -0.07
CA GLU A 153 -0.40 -0.57 -0.32
C GLU A 153 -0.98 -1.17 0.98
N LEU A 154 -0.19 -1.19 2.06
CA LEU A 154 -0.64 -1.66 3.37
C LEU A 154 -1.81 -0.80 3.89
N ALA A 155 -1.65 0.51 3.86
CA ALA A 155 -2.63 1.46 4.39
C ALA A 155 -3.95 1.45 3.61
N VAL A 156 -3.88 1.52 2.29
CA VAL A 156 -5.08 1.59 1.43
C VAL A 156 -5.83 0.27 1.40
N HIS A 157 -5.12 -0.86 1.28
CA HIS A 157 -5.76 -2.16 1.36
C HIS A 157 -6.17 -2.54 2.79
N GLY A 158 -5.58 -1.92 3.81
CA GLY A 158 -6.08 -1.95 5.18
C GLY A 158 -7.50 -1.38 5.29
N LEU A 159 -7.81 -0.27 4.58
CA LEU A 159 -9.16 0.27 4.50
C LEU A 159 -10.12 -0.70 3.78
N ASP A 160 -9.67 -1.31 2.68
CA ASP A 160 -10.46 -2.29 1.93
C ASP A 160 -10.79 -3.53 2.79
N LEU A 161 -9.81 -4.02 3.56
CA LEU A 161 -10.00 -5.15 4.48
C LEU A 161 -10.89 -4.78 5.66
N ALA A 162 -10.73 -3.60 6.26
CA ALA A 162 -11.58 -3.12 7.34
C ALA A 162 -13.05 -3.12 6.91
N LYS A 163 -13.34 -2.58 5.72
CA LYS A 163 -14.68 -2.57 5.15
C LYS A 163 -15.21 -3.98 4.88
N ALA A 164 -14.39 -4.89 4.33
CA ALA A 164 -14.80 -6.27 4.05
C ALA A 164 -15.09 -7.08 5.33
N LEU A 165 -14.36 -6.77 6.41
CA LEU A 165 -14.50 -7.40 7.73
C LEU A 165 -15.53 -6.75 8.63
N ASP A 166 -16.14 -5.64 8.20
CA ASP A 166 -17.11 -4.88 8.99
C ASP A 166 -16.48 -4.33 10.29
N ARG A 167 -15.24 -3.81 10.16
CA ARG A 167 -14.44 -3.27 11.28
C ARG A 167 -14.12 -1.80 11.03
N GLU A 168 -13.89 -1.05 12.10
CA GLU A 168 -13.34 0.31 12.00
C GLU A 168 -11.95 0.30 11.36
N PRO A 169 -11.61 1.34 10.57
CA PRO A 169 -10.27 1.50 10.03
C PRO A 169 -9.21 1.54 11.14
N TRP A 170 -8.11 0.83 10.92
CA TRP A 170 -7.02 0.69 11.90
C TRP A 170 -5.70 1.31 11.44
N MET A 171 -5.73 2.15 10.41
CA MET A 171 -4.52 2.78 9.86
C MET A 171 -3.70 3.50 10.93
N THR A 172 -2.42 3.19 11.01
CA THR A 172 -1.51 3.84 11.96
C THR A 172 -1.23 5.29 11.57
N ALA A 173 -0.96 6.15 12.55
CA ALA A 173 -0.70 7.57 12.30
C ALA A 173 0.54 7.79 11.40
N SER A 174 1.58 6.96 11.56
CA SER A 174 2.79 7.01 10.72
C SER A 174 2.50 6.60 9.27
N ALA A 175 1.72 5.54 9.05
CA ALA A 175 1.31 5.13 7.71
C ALA A 175 0.39 6.16 7.05
N ALA A 176 -0.53 6.75 7.81
CA ALA A 176 -1.38 7.82 7.32
C ALA A 176 -0.56 9.04 6.86
N GLN A 177 0.48 9.42 7.60
CA GLN A 177 1.36 10.53 7.21
C GLN A 177 2.12 10.22 5.91
N VAL A 178 2.75 9.03 5.79
CA VAL A 178 3.46 8.63 4.56
C VAL A 178 2.52 8.59 3.36
N THR A 179 1.31 8.07 3.56
CA THR A 179 0.28 7.96 2.51
C THR A 179 -0.21 9.34 2.07
N GLU A 180 -0.50 10.23 3.00
CA GLU A 180 -0.92 11.61 2.72
C GLU A 180 0.13 12.36 1.89
N GLU A 181 1.43 12.25 2.24
CA GLU A 181 2.52 12.87 1.50
C GLU A 181 2.73 12.29 0.08
N LEU A 182 2.29 11.05 -0.16
CA LEU A 182 2.30 10.46 -1.50
C LEU A 182 1.13 10.92 -2.36
N LEU A 183 -0.03 11.15 -1.74
CA LEU A 183 -1.27 11.49 -2.44
C LEU A 183 -1.38 12.99 -2.77
N LEU A 184 -0.66 13.84 -2.06
CA LEU A 184 -0.81 15.28 -2.12
C LEU A 184 0.49 16.00 -2.53
N PRO A 185 0.38 17.14 -3.24
CA PRO A 185 1.55 17.87 -3.73
C PRO A 185 2.34 18.54 -2.62
N SER A 186 1.71 18.82 -1.48
CA SER A 186 2.36 19.47 -0.34
C SER A 186 1.62 19.23 0.97
N PRO A 187 2.28 19.36 2.12
CA PRO A 187 1.63 19.34 3.44
C PRO A 187 0.55 20.42 3.60
N ASP A 188 0.73 21.59 2.99
CA ASP A 188 -0.25 22.69 3.06
C ASP A 188 -1.57 22.29 2.39
N ALA A 189 -1.51 21.58 1.24
CA ALA A 189 -2.69 21.04 0.57
C ALA A 189 -3.45 20.04 1.46
N ALA A 190 -2.73 19.23 2.23
CA ALA A 190 -3.32 18.30 3.18
C ALA A 190 -4.06 19.02 4.32
N VAL A 191 -3.40 20.03 4.89
CA VAL A 191 -3.98 20.87 5.96
C VAL A 191 -5.21 21.60 5.45
N GLU A 192 -5.14 22.20 4.25
CA GLU A 192 -6.25 22.92 3.65
C GLU A 192 -7.47 22.00 3.41
N LEU A 193 -7.25 20.81 2.83
CA LEU A 193 -8.32 19.82 2.60
C LEU A 193 -8.99 19.41 3.92
N ARG A 194 -8.20 19.03 4.91
CA ARG A 194 -8.72 18.57 6.20
C ARG A 194 -9.47 19.67 6.93
N THR A 195 -8.94 20.89 6.94
CA THR A 195 -9.58 22.02 7.62
C THR A 195 -10.88 22.46 6.92
N THR A 196 -10.84 22.61 5.60
CA THR A 196 -12.00 23.09 4.83
C THR A 196 -13.15 22.09 4.83
N ALA A 197 -12.85 20.81 4.75
CA ALA A 197 -13.86 19.75 4.69
C ALA A 197 -14.16 19.10 6.05
N ALA A 198 -13.48 19.50 7.11
CA ALA A 198 -13.56 18.92 8.45
C ALA A 198 -13.29 17.39 8.46
N TRP A 199 -12.30 16.95 7.68
CA TRP A 199 -11.89 15.54 7.62
C TRP A 199 -10.74 15.24 8.58
N ASP A 200 -10.78 14.06 9.19
CA ASP A 200 -9.58 13.47 9.76
C ASP A 200 -8.66 12.91 8.64
N GLN A 201 -7.49 12.45 9.00
CA GLN A 201 -6.49 11.99 8.05
C GLN A 201 -6.92 10.69 7.33
N VAL A 202 -7.59 9.77 8.01
CA VAL A 202 -8.08 8.52 7.43
C VAL A 202 -9.19 8.78 6.43
N THR A 203 -10.12 9.67 6.76
CA THR A 203 -11.20 10.12 5.87
C THR A 203 -10.64 10.79 4.61
N LEU A 204 -9.64 11.67 4.76
CA LEU A 204 -8.96 12.30 3.63
C LEU A 204 -8.37 11.24 2.69
N ILE A 205 -7.59 10.29 3.23
CA ILE A 205 -6.97 9.21 2.45
C ILE A 205 -8.04 8.36 1.75
N ALA A 206 -9.09 7.97 2.46
CA ALA A 206 -10.18 7.18 1.89
C ALA A 206 -10.86 7.89 0.71
N LYS A 207 -11.09 9.21 0.79
CA LYS A 207 -11.67 10.01 -0.29
C LYS A 207 -10.72 10.19 -1.47
N LEU A 208 -9.43 10.45 -1.21
CA LEU A 208 -8.43 10.62 -2.27
C LEU A 208 -8.17 9.33 -3.05
N THR A 209 -8.32 8.19 -2.39
CA THR A 209 -8.12 6.86 -2.99
C THR A 209 -9.40 6.20 -3.50
N GLY A 210 -10.55 6.88 -3.41
CA GLY A 210 -11.84 6.37 -3.89
C GLY A 210 -12.49 5.32 -2.98
N ARG A 211 -12.00 5.14 -1.74
CA ARG A 211 -12.57 4.22 -0.74
C ARG A 211 -13.74 4.82 0.03
N ALA A 212 -13.92 6.14 -0.06
CA ALA A 212 -15.11 6.85 0.41
C ALA A 212 -15.70 7.73 -0.69
N THR A 213 -17.02 7.89 -0.67
CA THR A 213 -17.74 8.74 -1.64
C THR A 213 -17.42 10.21 -1.39
N THR A 214 -17.37 11.00 -2.47
CA THR A 214 -17.23 12.46 -2.42
C THR A 214 -18.49 13.13 -2.95
N THR A 215 -18.89 14.22 -2.32
CA THR A 215 -19.90 15.14 -2.87
C THR A 215 -19.30 15.95 -4.03
N ALA A 216 -20.15 16.60 -4.82
CA ALA A 216 -19.68 17.48 -5.89
C ALA A 216 -18.82 18.66 -5.37
N ALA A 217 -19.09 19.16 -4.16
CA ALA A 217 -18.29 20.22 -3.52
C ALA A 217 -16.91 19.71 -3.11
N GLU A 218 -16.83 18.54 -2.47
CA GLU A 218 -15.58 17.90 -2.08
C GLU A 218 -14.74 17.53 -3.31
N THR A 219 -15.36 17.02 -4.38
CA THR A 219 -14.65 16.73 -5.63
C THR A 219 -14.00 17.99 -6.22
N ARG A 220 -14.72 19.12 -6.24
CA ARG A 220 -14.15 20.40 -6.69
C ARG A 220 -13.00 20.86 -5.82
N LEU A 221 -13.13 20.74 -4.50
CA LEU A 221 -12.09 21.10 -3.55
C LEU A 221 -10.82 20.25 -3.79
N ILE A 222 -10.96 18.95 -3.94
CA ILE A 222 -9.85 18.06 -4.26
C ILE A 222 -9.18 18.47 -5.59
N GLN A 223 -9.97 18.75 -6.62
CA GLN A 223 -9.45 19.16 -7.93
C GLN A 223 -8.73 20.51 -7.91
N SER A 224 -9.16 21.46 -7.07
CA SER A 224 -8.54 22.79 -6.98
C SER A 224 -7.11 22.76 -6.42
N LEU A 225 -6.76 21.71 -5.68
CA LEU A 225 -5.43 21.53 -5.09
C LEU A 225 -4.47 20.73 -5.98
N ALA A 226 -4.87 20.46 -7.23
CA ALA A 226 -4.08 19.73 -8.23
C ALA A 226 -3.50 18.42 -7.67
N THR A 227 -4.29 17.66 -6.93
CA THR A 227 -3.85 16.39 -6.34
C THR A 227 -3.44 15.41 -7.42
N GLN A 228 -2.32 14.76 -7.22
CA GLN A 228 -1.85 13.71 -8.11
C GLN A 228 -2.76 12.50 -7.96
N ARG A 229 -3.45 12.10 -9.02
CA ARG A 229 -4.24 10.86 -9.02
C ARG A 229 -3.31 9.69 -9.27
N LEU A 230 -3.10 8.89 -8.23
CA LEU A 230 -2.41 7.61 -8.37
C LEU A 230 -3.37 6.57 -8.93
N ALA A 231 -2.90 5.72 -9.85
CA ALA A 231 -3.65 4.55 -10.29
C ALA A 231 -3.53 3.48 -9.20
N LEU A 232 -4.49 3.48 -8.29
CA LEU A 232 -4.63 2.47 -7.25
C LEU A 232 -5.72 1.51 -7.71
N GLY A 233 -5.34 0.26 -7.97
CA GLY A 233 -6.24 -0.79 -8.49
C GLY A 233 -7.48 -1.06 -7.66
#